data_0dc025074e6dd7f7ffae582d09e5cc23
#
_entry.id   0dc025074e6dd7f7ffae582d09e5cc23
#
_cell.length_a   1.000
_cell.length_b   1.000
_cell.length_c   1.000
_cell.angle_alpha   90.00
_cell.angle_beta   90.00
_cell.angle_gamma   90.00
#
_symmetry.space_group_name_H-M   'P 1'
#
loop_
_entity.id
_entity.type
_entity.pdbx_description
1 polymer ?
#
loop_
_entity_poly.entity_id
_entity_poly.type
_entity_poly.pdbx_seq_one_letter_code
_entity_poly.pdbx_strand_id
1 'polypeptide(L)'
;MTAQNKMLSQNTAENIRSMITIEKRFAPGDRLPNEQDLADELHVSRTTLREAVKILAAYRVLEIRRGIGTFVTEEALNETQDFEQLADVKTNAKDLYEMRLIFEPEAAALAALRGTEAEIRRILEIGEHIEKEILSNRDRTDDEHAFHRAIAQATHNEFMNTLMPVLYQAISKGVVLSEKNEQVKNHTMEDHRMIMEFLEQRNPEGARNAMKIHILHAIKELNIE
;
A
#
# COMPACT_ATOMS: atom_id res chain seq x y z
N MET A 1 5.24 -11.52 -26.77
CA MET A 1 4.43 -12.40 -25.88
C MET A 1 2.98 -11.96 -25.96
N THR A 2 2.04 -12.89 -26.10
CA THR A 2 0.61 -12.59 -26.03
C THR A 2 0.24 -12.24 -24.59
N ALA A 3 -0.81 -11.42 -24.37
CA ALA A 3 -1.30 -11.06 -23.04
C ALA A 3 -1.59 -12.29 -22.16
N GLN A 4 -2.09 -13.36 -22.77
CA GLN A 4 -2.38 -14.64 -22.11
C GLN A 4 -1.10 -15.33 -21.57
N ASN A 5 0.00 -15.31 -22.33
CA ASN A 5 1.29 -15.89 -21.86
C ASN A 5 1.90 -15.08 -20.73
N LYS A 6 1.71 -13.76 -20.71
CA LYS A 6 2.18 -12.89 -19.62
C LYS A 6 1.44 -13.21 -18.32
N MET A 7 0.13 -13.35 -18.39
CA MET A 7 -0.72 -13.70 -17.24
C MET A 7 -0.37 -15.08 -16.67
N LEU A 8 -0.11 -16.07 -17.55
CA LEU A 8 0.27 -17.42 -17.11
C LEU A 8 1.65 -17.43 -16.42
N SER A 9 2.62 -16.65 -16.89
CA SER A 9 3.93 -16.55 -16.23
C SER A 9 3.84 -15.84 -14.88
N GLN A 10 2.96 -14.85 -14.72
CA GLN A 10 2.71 -14.18 -13.46
C GLN A 10 2.08 -15.14 -12.44
N ASN A 11 1.01 -15.86 -12.82
CA ASN A 11 0.39 -16.86 -11.94
C ASN A 11 1.38 -17.97 -11.54
N THR A 12 2.25 -18.38 -12.46
CA THR A 12 3.31 -19.36 -12.16
C THR A 12 4.31 -18.82 -11.14
N ALA A 13 4.69 -17.55 -11.26
CA ALA A 13 5.56 -16.88 -10.29
C ALA A 13 4.91 -16.83 -8.90
N GLU A 14 3.62 -16.48 -8.84
CA GLU A 14 2.85 -16.47 -7.58
C GLU A 14 2.79 -17.86 -6.93
N ASN A 15 2.58 -18.93 -7.72
CA ASN A 15 2.59 -20.30 -7.20
C ASN A 15 3.96 -20.66 -6.60
N ILE A 16 5.07 -20.38 -7.30
CA ILE A 16 6.42 -20.65 -6.77
C ILE A 16 6.65 -19.84 -5.49
N ARG A 17 6.21 -18.58 -5.45
CA ARG A 17 6.33 -17.76 -4.28
C ARG A 17 5.53 -18.33 -3.10
N SER A 18 4.30 -18.78 -3.32
CA SER A 18 3.48 -19.47 -2.31
C SER A 18 4.17 -20.68 -1.72
N MET A 19 4.83 -21.48 -2.57
CA MET A 19 5.63 -22.63 -2.12
C MET A 19 6.77 -22.22 -1.17
N ILE A 20 7.32 -21.01 -1.32
CA ILE A 20 8.39 -20.49 -0.46
C ILE A 20 7.82 -19.85 0.81
N THR A 21 6.86 -18.92 0.67
CA THR A 21 6.42 -18.04 1.76
C THR A 21 5.31 -18.63 2.62
N ILE A 22 4.36 -19.35 2.01
CA ILE A 22 3.17 -19.89 2.68
C ILE A 22 3.39 -21.36 3.05
N GLU A 23 3.70 -22.18 2.06
CA GLU A 23 3.88 -23.63 2.24
C GLU A 23 5.22 -23.96 2.91
N LYS A 24 6.16 -23.01 2.92
CA LYS A 24 7.53 -23.17 3.47
C LYS A 24 8.25 -24.41 2.97
N ARG A 25 7.98 -24.79 1.72
CA ARG A 25 8.58 -25.96 1.07
C ARG A 25 10.05 -25.74 0.73
N PHE A 26 10.44 -24.50 0.49
CA PHE A 26 11.81 -24.09 0.23
C PHE A 26 12.20 -22.96 1.18
N ALA A 27 13.31 -23.12 1.89
CA ALA A 27 13.87 -22.12 2.77
C ALA A 27 14.89 -21.23 2.03
N PRO A 28 15.23 -20.04 2.56
CA PRO A 28 16.36 -19.26 2.07
C PRO A 28 17.64 -20.12 1.95
N GLY A 29 18.33 -19.99 0.82
CA GLY A 29 19.49 -20.81 0.47
C GLY A 29 19.17 -22.11 -0.25
N ASP A 30 17.94 -22.60 -0.22
CA ASP A 30 17.56 -23.83 -0.89
C ASP A 30 17.61 -23.68 -2.41
N ARG A 31 17.96 -24.77 -3.08
CA ARG A 31 17.94 -24.87 -4.52
C ARG A 31 16.57 -25.38 -4.97
N LEU A 32 15.93 -24.69 -5.92
CA LEU A 32 14.72 -25.17 -6.58
C LEU A 32 15.02 -26.42 -7.43
N PRO A 33 14.00 -27.30 -7.66
CA PRO A 33 14.08 -28.36 -8.63
C PRO A 33 14.56 -27.85 -9.99
N ASN A 34 15.08 -28.72 -10.83
CA ASN A 34 15.48 -28.31 -12.18
C ASN A 34 14.25 -27.82 -12.99
N GLU A 35 14.51 -27.05 -14.05
CA GLU A 35 13.45 -26.42 -14.86
C GLU A 35 12.44 -27.43 -15.41
N GLN A 36 12.88 -28.65 -15.75
CA GLN A 36 11.98 -29.65 -16.31
C GLN A 36 11.03 -30.17 -15.22
N ASP A 37 11.60 -30.62 -14.09
CA ASP A 37 10.83 -31.21 -13.00
C ASP A 37 9.81 -30.22 -12.44
N LEU A 38 10.23 -28.94 -12.24
CA LEU A 38 9.35 -27.90 -11.70
C LEU A 38 8.27 -27.46 -12.72
N ALA A 39 8.59 -27.45 -14.01
CA ALA A 39 7.60 -27.17 -15.05
C ALA A 39 6.54 -28.28 -15.15
N ASP A 40 6.97 -29.52 -15.08
CA ASP A 40 6.08 -30.70 -15.10
C ASP A 40 5.18 -30.70 -13.85
N GLU A 41 5.72 -30.39 -12.66
CA GLU A 41 4.99 -30.30 -11.41
C GLU A 41 3.91 -29.20 -11.45
N LEU A 42 4.27 -28.03 -11.97
CA LEU A 42 3.36 -26.89 -12.07
C LEU A 42 2.43 -26.93 -13.29
N HIS A 43 2.54 -27.99 -14.11
CA HIS A 43 1.77 -28.18 -15.35
C HIS A 43 1.89 -27.00 -16.32
N VAL A 44 3.07 -26.43 -16.45
CA VAL A 44 3.36 -25.30 -17.36
C VAL A 44 4.49 -25.62 -18.35
N SER A 45 4.59 -24.82 -19.40
CA SER A 45 5.73 -24.95 -20.32
C SER A 45 7.02 -24.45 -19.65
N ARG A 46 8.18 -25.04 -20.06
CA ARG A 46 9.49 -24.55 -19.62
C ARG A 46 9.70 -23.06 -19.92
N THR A 47 9.15 -22.57 -21.03
CA THR A 47 9.22 -21.14 -21.37
C THR A 47 8.46 -20.31 -20.36
N THR A 48 7.26 -20.73 -19.96
CA THR A 48 6.44 -20.07 -18.94
C THR A 48 7.16 -20.07 -17.59
N LEU A 49 7.73 -21.21 -17.20
CA LEU A 49 8.49 -21.32 -15.97
C LEU A 49 9.72 -20.40 -15.96
N ARG A 50 10.49 -20.33 -17.05
CA ARG A 50 11.64 -19.42 -17.15
C ARG A 50 11.25 -17.96 -17.00
N GLU A 51 10.14 -17.54 -17.58
CA GLU A 51 9.66 -16.17 -17.40
C GLU A 51 9.21 -15.94 -15.95
N ALA A 52 8.53 -16.89 -15.31
CA ALA A 52 8.18 -16.83 -13.91
C ALA A 52 9.41 -16.71 -13.00
N VAL A 53 10.46 -17.53 -13.24
CA VAL A 53 11.72 -17.46 -12.52
C VAL A 53 12.42 -16.11 -12.71
N LYS A 54 12.39 -15.53 -13.93
CA LYS A 54 12.95 -14.19 -14.18
C LYS A 54 12.17 -13.11 -13.42
N ILE A 55 10.86 -13.22 -13.35
CA ILE A 55 10.02 -12.31 -12.55
C ILE A 55 10.48 -12.37 -11.09
N LEU A 56 10.55 -13.56 -10.49
CA LEU A 56 10.97 -13.73 -9.10
C LEU A 56 12.43 -13.33 -8.85
N ALA A 57 13.30 -13.47 -9.85
CA ALA A 57 14.69 -13.00 -9.75
C ALA A 57 14.79 -11.48 -9.81
N ALA A 58 13.96 -10.82 -10.61
CA ALA A 58 13.87 -9.35 -10.64
C ALA A 58 13.42 -8.79 -9.28
N TYR A 59 12.58 -9.53 -8.57
CA TYR A 59 12.10 -9.21 -7.22
C TYR A 59 12.98 -9.76 -6.09
N ARG A 60 14.18 -10.25 -6.41
CA ARG A 60 15.14 -10.80 -5.44
C ARG A 60 14.60 -11.94 -4.56
N VAL A 61 13.48 -12.55 -4.95
CA VAL A 61 12.98 -13.78 -4.30
C VAL A 61 13.83 -14.98 -4.67
N LEU A 62 14.33 -15.00 -5.91
CA LEU A 62 15.20 -16.04 -6.44
C LEU A 62 16.51 -15.46 -6.96
N GLU A 63 17.59 -16.26 -6.89
CA GLU A 63 18.88 -16.00 -7.52
C GLU A 63 19.18 -17.04 -8.58
N ILE A 64 19.44 -16.63 -9.82
CA ILE A 64 19.84 -17.53 -10.90
C ILE A 64 21.35 -17.62 -10.97
N ARG A 65 21.94 -18.75 -10.57
CA ARG A 65 23.36 -19.05 -10.68
C ARG A 65 23.61 -19.87 -11.93
N ARG A 66 24.17 -19.24 -12.95
CA ARG A 66 24.40 -19.89 -14.27
C ARG A 66 25.17 -21.20 -14.14
N GLY A 67 24.64 -22.27 -14.71
CA GLY A 67 25.22 -23.61 -14.68
C GLY A 67 25.12 -24.34 -13.34
N ILE A 68 24.59 -23.70 -12.30
CA ILE A 68 24.48 -24.27 -10.95
C ILE A 68 22.99 -24.52 -10.62
N GLY A 69 22.12 -23.54 -10.82
CA GLY A 69 20.70 -23.66 -10.53
C GLY A 69 20.07 -22.35 -10.12
N THR A 70 18.82 -22.44 -9.67
CA THR A 70 18.05 -21.32 -9.11
C THR A 70 17.89 -21.54 -7.61
N PHE A 71 18.15 -20.52 -6.81
CA PHE A 71 18.17 -20.58 -5.35
C PHE A 71 17.21 -19.56 -4.76
N VAL A 72 16.64 -19.90 -3.61
CA VAL A 72 15.83 -18.97 -2.80
C VAL A 72 16.78 -18.00 -2.08
N THR A 73 16.50 -16.71 -2.11
CA THR A 73 17.32 -15.70 -1.44
C THR A 73 16.93 -15.53 0.02
N GLU A 74 17.79 -14.91 0.83
CA GLU A 74 17.44 -14.50 2.20
C GLU A 74 16.31 -13.47 2.23
N GLU A 75 16.20 -12.68 1.17
CA GLU A 75 15.18 -11.63 0.99
C GLU A 75 13.80 -12.21 0.63
N ALA A 76 13.72 -13.48 0.22
CA ALA A 76 12.48 -14.14 -0.21
C ALA A 76 11.37 -14.16 0.84
N LEU A 77 11.72 -14.06 2.12
CA LEU A 77 10.78 -14.04 3.25
C LEU A 77 10.46 -12.64 3.76
N ASN A 78 10.96 -11.59 3.12
CA ASN A 78 10.63 -10.22 3.48
C ASN A 78 9.22 -9.87 3.03
N GLU A 79 8.27 -9.91 3.96
CA GLU A 79 6.85 -9.60 3.73
C GLU A 79 6.63 -8.17 3.18
N THR A 80 7.57 -7.26 3.40
CA THR A 80 7.50 -5.87 2.91
C THR A 80 7.63 -5.76 1.38
N GLN A 81 8.32 -6.67 0.70
CA GLN A 81 8.47 -6.63 -0.76
C GLN A 81 7.16 -6.85 -1.52
N ASP A 82 6.21 -7.57 -0.95
CA ASP A 82 4.92 -7.86 -1.58
C ASP A 82 4.08 -6.60 -1.71
N PHE A 83 4.17 -5.70 -0.74
CA PHE A 83 3.44 -4.44 -0.73
C PHE A 83 4.14 -3.33 -1.52
N GLU A 84 5.48 -3.33 -1.61
CA GLU A 84 6.22 -2.43 -2.51
C GLU A 84 5.83 -2.68 -3.98
N GLN A 85 5.57 -3.94 -4.37
CA GLN A 85 5.11 -4.28 -5.71
C GLN A 85 3.68 -3.81 -5.99
N LEU A 86 2.79 -3.82 -5.00
CA LEU A 86 1.46 -3.25 -5.14
C LEU A 86 1.51 -1.73 -5.33
N ALA A 87 2.52 -1.05 -4.76
CA ALA A 87 2.74 0.37 -4.97
C ALA A 87 3.15 0.71 -6.41
N ASP A 88 3.80 -0.21 -7.13
CA ASP A 88 4.19 -0.05 -8.54
C ASP A 88 3.06 -0.38 -9.54
N VAL A 89 1.93 -0.94 -9.09
CA VAL A 89 0.78 -1.20 -9.95
C VAL A 89 0.20 0.12 -10.43
N LYS A 90 0.14 0.31 -11.76
CA LYS A 90 -0.55 1.45 -12.38
C LYS A 90 -2.06 1.33 -12.14
N THR A 91 -2.48 1.72 -10.96
CA THR A 91 -3.89 1.71 -10.56
C THR A 91 -4.52 3.03 -10.97
N ASN A 92 -5.77 3.01 -11.40
CA ASN A 92 -6.48 4.25 -11.65
C ASN A 92 -6.84 4.94 -10.30
N ALA A 93 -7.12 6.24 -10.35
CA ALA A 93 -7.42 6.99 -9.13
C ALA A 93 -8.70 6.48 -8.45
N LYS A 94 -9.70 6.05 -9.22
CA LYS A 94 -10.97 5.52 -8.69
C LYS A 94 -10.74 4.30 -7.80
N ASP A 95 -10.05 3.28 -8.30
CA ASP A 95 -9.81 2.04 -7.55
C ASP A 95 -9.05 2.33 -6.24
N LEU A 96 -8.07 3.25 -6.29
CA LEU A 96 -7.31 3.66 -5.09
C LEU A 96 -8.20 4.39 -4.08
N TYR A 97 -9.10 5.28 -4.52
CA TYR A 97 -10.00 5.98 -3.62
C TYR A 97 -11.11 5.08 -3.07
N GLU A 98 -11.57 4.07 -3.82
CA GLU A 98 -12.44 3.02 -3.29
C GLU A 98 -11.75 2.26 -2.14
N MET A 99 -10.47 1.92 -2.28
CA MET A 99 -9.70 1.27 -1.22
C MET A 99 -9.52 2.19 -0.01
N ARG A 100 -9.27 3.48 -0.22
CA ARG A 100 -9.21 4.47 0.87
C ARG A 100 -10.52 4.49 1.67
N LEU A 101 -11.68 4.50 1.00
CA LEU A 101 -13.00 4.46 1.65
C LEU A 101 -13.25 3.20 2.48
N ILE A 102 -12.61 2.09 2.14
CA ILE A 102 -12.73 0.82 2.89
C ILE A 102 -11.82 0.84 4.13
N PHE A 103 -10.58 1.30 4.00
CA PHE A 103 -9.57 1.12 5.04
C PHE A 103 -9.40 2.32 5.97
N GLU A 104 -9.37 3.55 5.45
CA GLU A 104 -8.97 4.70 6.25
C GLU A 104 -10.02 5.13 7.29
N PRO A 105 -11.35 5.05 7.03
CA PRO A 105 -12.34 5.31 8.07
C PRO A 105 -12.23 4.34 9.26
N GLU A 106 -11.99 3.06 8.99
CA GLU A 106 -11.80 2.07 10.06
C GLU A 106 -10.45 2.26 10.78
N ALA A 107 -9.41 2.69 10.05
CA ALA A 107 -8.14 3.06 10.67
C ALA A 107 -8.32 4.23 11.65
N ALA A 108 -9.07 5.28 11.27
CA ALA A 108 -9.36 6.42 12.14
C ALA A 108 -10.14 6.00 13.40
N ALA A 109 -11.15 5.14 13.25
CA ALA A 109 -11.89 4.60 14.39
C ALA A 109 -11.01 3.80 15.35
N LEU A 110 -10.16 2.91 14.81
CA LEU A 110 -9.24 2.12 15.62
C LEU A 110 -8.16 2.98 16.28
N ALA A 111 -7.66 4.02 15.61
CA ALA A 111 -6.72 4.98 16.19
C ALA A 111 -7.34 5.73 17.37
N ALA A 112 -8.60 6.16 17.27
CA ALA A 112 -9.32 6.78 18.39
C ALA A 112 -9.44 5.86 19.61
N LEU A 113 -9.60 4.55 19.38
CA LEU A 113 -9.73 3.53 20.43
C LEU A 113 -8.39 3.11 21.05
N ARG A 114 -7.36 2.95 20.23
CA ARG A 114 -6.12 2.25 20.60
C ARG A 114 -4.91 3.17 20.73
N GLY A 115 -4.92 4.29 19.98
CA GLY A 115 -3.78 5.20 19.95
C GLY A 115 -3.44 5.74 21.35
N THR A 116 -2.16 5.77 21.68
CA THR A 116 -1.67 6.41 22.88
C THR A 116 -1.87 7.93 22.83
N GLU A 117 -1.81 8.61 23.95
CA GLU A 117 -1.88 10.08 23.99
C GLU A 117 -0.76 10.75 23.17
N ALA A 118 0.42 10.15 23.15
CA ALA A 118 1.55 10.65 22.38
C ALA A 118 1.32 10.51 20.86
N GLU A 119 0.74 9.40 20.42
CA GLU A 119 0.41 9.17 19.01
C GLU A 119 -0.71 10.11 18.55
N ILE A 120 -1.77 10.26 19.32
CA ILE A 120 -2.84 11.22 18.98
C ILE A 120 -2.27 12.64 18.90
N ARG A 121 -1.50 13.07 19.89
CA ARG A 121 -0.83 14.39 19.85
C ARG A 121 0.01 14.56 18.58
N ARG A 122 0.76 13.53 18.21
CA ARG A 122 1.56 13.55 16.97
C ARG A 122 0.71 13.73 15.73
N ILE A 123 -0.46 13.09 15.66
CA ILE A 123 -1.40 13.26 14.55
C ILE A 123 -1.91 14.70 14.49
N LEU A 124 -2.28 15.30 15.65
CA LEU A 124 -2.72 16.68 15.72
C LEU A 124 -1.63 17.66 15.25
N GLU A 125 -0.39 17.49 15.70
CA GLU A 125 0.75 18.31 15.27
C GLU A 125 0.98 18.27 13.76
N ILE A 126 0.86 17.08 13.14
CA ILE A 126 0.99 16.93 11.68
C ILE A 126 -0.16 17.62 10.97
N GLY A 127 -1.42 17.44 11.41
CA GLY A 127 -2.58 18.09 10.81
C GLY A 127 -2.52 19.61 10.88
N GLU A 128 -2.09 20.18 12.02
CA GLU A 128 -1.84 21.62 12.18
C GLU A 128 -0.72 22.12 11.24
N HIS A 129 0.30 21.28 11.00
CA HIS A 129 1.36 21.62 10.06
C HIS A 129 0.85 21.66 8.62
N ILE A 130 0.06 20.67 8.20
CA ILE A 130 -0.59 20.64 6.88
C ILE A 130 -1.41 21.92 6.66
N GLU A 131 -2.18 22.35 7.64
CA GLU A 131 -2.96 23.60 7.52
C GLU A 131 -2.06 24.82 7.24
N LYS A 132 -0.92 24.93 7.94
CA LYS A 132 0.06 26.01 7.71
C LYS A 132 0.67 25.95 6.31
N GLU A 133 0.95 24.74 5.81
CA GLU A 133 1.48 24.54 4.46
C GLU A 133 0.44 24.93 3.39
N ILE A 134 -0.85 24.56 3.58
CA ILE A 134 -1.94 24.96 2.71
C ILE A 134 -2.07 26.49 2.65
N LEU A 135 -2.13 27.15 3.81
CA LEU A 135 -2.25 28.61 3.91
C LEU A 135 -1.05 29.35 3.32
N SER A 136 0.11 28.71 3.30
CA SER A 136 1.36 29.25 2.74
C SER A 136 1.56 28.88 1.26
N ASN A 137 0.63 28.15 0.64
CA ASN A 137 0.74 27.61 -0.73
C ASN A 137 2.03 26.82 -0.96
N ARG A 138 2.44 26.02 0.03
CA ARG A 138 3.61 25.11 -0.08
C ARG A 138 3.15 23.68 -0.36
N ASP A 139 4.07 22.88 -0.93
CA ASP A 139 3.84 21.44 -1.11
C ASP A 139 3.68 20.76 0.27
N ARG A 140 2.64 19.95 0.39
CA ARG A 140 2.28 19.23 1.61
C ARG A 140 2.16 17.71 1.40
N THR A 141 2.63 17.21 0.25
CA THR A 141 2.44 15.81 -0.12
C THR A 141 3.02 14.86 0.93
N ASP A 142 4.22 15.13 1.42
CA ASP A 142 4.87 14.30 2.44
C ASP A 142 4.15 14.40 3.79
N ASP A 143 3.61 15.57 4.14
CA ASP A 143 2.85 15.77 5.38
C ASP A 143 1.49 15.06 5.33
N GLU A 144 0.81 15.08 4.18
CA GLU A 144 -0.41 14.30 3.95
C GLU A 144 -0.15 12.80 4.11
N HIS A 145 0.94 12.29 3.53
CA HIS A 145 1.36 10.91 3.76
C HIS A 145 1.65 10.63 5.24
N ALA A 146 2.33 11.56 5.91
CA ALA A 146 2.66 11.43 7.33
C ALA A 146 1.40 11.40 8.21
N PHE A 147 0.39 12.21 7.90
CA PHE A 147 -0.88 12.27 8.62
C PHE A 147 -1.63 10.94 8.55
N HIS A 148 -1.90 10.46 7.34
CA HIS A 148 -2.58 9.18 7.15
C HIS A 148 -1.78 8.00 7.69
N ARG A 149 -0.44 8.04 7.58
CA ARG A 149 0.46 7.05 8.19
C ARG A 149 0.37 7.04 9.70
N ALA A 150 0.38 8.20 10.35
CA ALA A 150 0.31 8.29 11.80
C ALA A 150 -1.01 7.74 12.33
N ILE A 151 -2.14 7.98 11.64
CA ILE A 151 -3.44 7.38 11.96
C ILE A 151 -3.37 5.85 11.84
N ALA A 152 -2.81 5.32 10.74
CA ALA A 152 -2.66 3.88 10.57
C ALA A 152 -1.77 3.23 11.65
N GLN A 153 -0.68 3.88 12.03
CA GLN A 153 0.21 3.43 13.10
C GLN A 153 -0.49 3.38 14.45
N ALA A 154 -1.30 4.39 14.77
CA ALA A 154 -2.07 4.47 16.01
C ALA A 154 -3.17 3.39 16.12
N THR A 155 -3.46 2.64 15.06
CA THR A 155 -4.33 1.47 15.10
C THR A 155 -3.70 0.29 15.83
N HIS A 156 -2.38 0.23 15.94
CA HIS A 156 -1.57 -0.90 16.39
C HIS A 156 -1.88 -2.20 15.60
N ASN A 157 -2.21 -2.04 14.32
CA ASN A 157 -2.44 -3.14 13.38
C ASN A 157 -1.33 -3.14 12.31
N GLU A 158 -0.39 -4.07 12.43
CA GLU A 158 0.76 -4.18 11.53
C GLU A 158 0.38 -4.32 10.05
N PHE A 159 -0.74 -5.00 9.77
CA PHE A 159 -1.21 -5.15 8.40
C PHE A 159 -1.67 -3.81 7.80
N MET A 160 -2.34 -2.95 8.58
CA MET A 160 -2.70 -1.60 8.14
C MET A 160 -1.47 -0.76 7.84
N ASN A 161 -0.43 -0.84 8.68
CA ASN A 161 0.83 -0.13 8.45
C ASN A 161 1.50 -0.57 7.15
N THR A 162 1.45 -1.86 6.85
CA THR A 162 2.03 -2.43 5.63
C THR A 162 1.25 -2.03 4.37
N LEU A 163 -0.08 -1.88 4.48
CA LEU A 163 -0.96 -1.53 3.35
C LEU A 163 -0.88 -0.04 2.96
N MET A 164 -0.63 0.86 3.91
CA MET A 164 -0.67 2.32 3.69
C MET A 164 0.21 2.83 2.54
N PRO A 165 1.45 2.32 2.30
CA PRO A 165 2.27 2.76 1.17
C PRO A 165 1.59 2.64 -0.19
N VAL A 166 0.72 1.62 -0.38
CA VAL A 166 -0.06 1.45 -1.61
C VAL A 166 -1.05 2.60 -1.79
N LEU A 167 -1.67 3.07 -0.71
CA LEU A 167 -2.66 4.14 -0.73
C LEU A 167 -2.03 5.53 -0.91
N TYR A 168 -0.74 5.71 -0.63
CA TYR A 168 -0.05 7.00 -0.80
C TYR A 168 -0.10 7.53 -2.24
N GLN A 169 -0.16 6.64 -3.23
CA GLN A 169 -0.31 7.07 -4.63
C GLN A 169 -1.63 7.84 -4.86
N ALA A 170 -2.71 7.44 -4.17
CA ALA A 170 -3.97 8.16 -4.23
C ALA A 170 -3.87 9.53 -3.56
N ILE A 171 -3.22 9.59 -2.39
CA ILE A 171 -3.02 10.84 -1.63
C ILE A 171 -2.18 11.81 -2.45
N SER A 172 -1.04 11.38 -3.01
CA SER A 172 -0.20 12.23 -3.88
C SER A 172 -0.97 12.79 -5.07
N LYS A 173 -1.75 11.94 -5.75
CA LYS A 173 -2.59 12.39 -6.87
C LYS A 173 -3.63 13.43 -6.41
N GLY A 174 -4.24 13.22 -5.26
CA GLY A 174 -5.19 14.15 -4.65
C GLY A 174 -4.57 15.52 -4.36
N VAL A 175 -3.39 15.55 -3.73
CA VAL A 175 -2.67 16.79 -3.42
C VAL A 175 -2.37 17.57 -4.71
N VAL A 176 -1.76 16.94 -5.71
CA VAL A 176 -1.42 17.59 -6.99
C VAL A 176 -2.67 18.17 -7.69
N LEU A 177 -3.79 17.44 -7.71
CA LEU A 177 -5.03 17.92 -8.30
C LEU A 177 -5.66 19.07 -7.50
N SER A 178 -5.48 19.08 -6.18
CA SER A 178 -6.03 20.10 -5.29
C SER A 178 -5.27 21.44 -5.34
N GLU A 179 -4.03 21.49 -5.77
CA GLU A 179 -3.17 22.67 -5.75
C GLU A 179 -3.79 23.91 -6.42
N LYS A 180 -4.59 23.70 -7.47
CA LYS A 180 -5.23 24.75 -8.27
C LYS A 180 -6.67 25.04 -7.87
N ASN A 181 -7.17 24.42 -6.80
CA ASN A 181 -8.56 24.53 -6.38
C ASN A 181 -8.67 24.94 -4.89
N GLU A 182 -8.91 26.22 -4.66
CA GLU A 182 -9.03 26.78 -3.30
C GLU A 182 -10.18 26.16 -2.50
N GLN A 183 -11.25 25.73 -3.15
CA GLN A 183 -12.37 25.08 -2.46
C GLN A 183 -11.95 23.72 -1.90
N VAL A 184 -11.19 22.95 -2.68
CA VAL A 184 -10.63 21.66 -2.22
C VAL A 184 -9.70 21.85 -1.03
N LYS A 185 -8.83 22.88 -1.08
CA LYS A 185 -7.92 23.19 0.05
C LYS A 185 -8.69 23.52 1.33
N ASN A 186 -9.75 24.34 1.23
CA ASN A 186 -10.59 24.73 2.37
C ASN A 186 -11.29 23.51 2.97
N HIS A 187 -11.89 22.64 2.16
CA HIS A 187 -12.52 21.41 2.65
C HIS A 187 -11.50 20.45 3.26
N THR A 188 -10.30 20.33 2.69
CA THR A 188 -9.24 19.53 3.29
C THR A 188 -8.91 19.98 4.71
N MET A 189 -8.76 21.29 4.94
CA MET A 189 -8.49 21.83 6.28
C MET A 189 -9.65 21.59 7.25
N GLU A 190 -10.89 21.81 6.82
CA GLU A 190 -12.09 21.56 7.64
C GLU A 190 -12.24 20.09 8.01
N ASP A 191 -12.04 19.21 7.05
CA ASP A 191 -12.12 17.76 7.26
C ASP A 191 -11.02 17.25 8.19
N HIS A 192 -9.76 17.73 8.02
CA HIS A 192 -8.67 17.37 8.92
C HIS A 192 -8.94 17.84 10.36
N ARG A 193 -9.45 19.08 10.54
CA ARG A 193 -9.84 19.57 11.87
C ARG A 193 -10.90 18.67 12.52
N MET A 194 -11.90 18.23 11.75
CA MET A 194 -12.94 17.32 12.23
C MET A 194 -12.37 15.95 12.62
N ILE A 195 -11.48 15.39 11.80
CA ILE A 195 -10.79 14.13 12.12
C ILE A 195 -9.99 14.27 13.42
N MET A 196 -9.19 15.33 13.54
CA MET A 196 -8.37 15.62 14.73
C MET A 196 -9.21 15.78 15.99
N GLU A 197 -10.32 16.53 15.92
CA GLU A 197 -11.23 16.73 17.02
C GLU A 197 -11.78 15.40 17.56
N PHE A 198 -12.26 14.52 16.68
CA PHE A 198 -12.79 13.21 17.12
C PHE A 198 -11.70 12.25 17.61
N LEU A 199 -10.48 12.33 17.08
CA LEU A 199 -9.35 11.57 17.60
C LEU A 199 -8.98 12.05 19.03
N GLU A 200 -8.93 13.34 19.26
CA GLU A 200 -8.65 13.94 20.59
C GLU A 200 -9.74 13.57 21.61
N GLN A 201 -11.01 13.61 21.18
CA GLN A 201 -12.16 13.20 22.01
C GLN A 201 -12.24 11.68 22.23
N ARG A 202 -11.37 10.88 21.60
CA ARG A 202 -11.44 9.41 21.65
C ARG A 202 -12.80 8.86 21.17
N ASN A 203 -13.37 9.51 20.17
CA ASN A 203 -14.67 9.16 19.61
C ASN A 203 -14.49 8.35 18.30
N PRO A 204 -14.59 7.01 18.32
CA PRO A 204 -14.31 6.18 17.14
C PRO A 204 -15.33 6.36 16.04
N GLU A 205 -16.61 6.56 16.35
CA GLU A 205 -17.67 6.78 15.35
C GLU A 205 -17.52 8.15 14.68
N GLY A 206 -17.19 9.18 15.46
CA GLY A 206 -16.89 10.51 14.92
C GLY A 206 -15.68 10.48 14.00
N ALA A 207 -14.56 9.86 14.42
CA ALA A 207 -13.34 9.74 13.64
C ALA A 207 -13.56 8.97 12.32
N ARG A 208 -14.32 7.85 12.37
CA ARG A 208 -14.73 7.08 11.18
C ARG A 208 -15.47 7.96 10.18
N ASN A 209 -16.51 8.64 10.66
CA ASN A 209 -17.37 9.44 9.79
C ASN A 209 -16.63 10.66 9.22
N ALA A 210 -15.79 11.33 10.00
CA ALA A 210 -14.97 12.44 9.56
C ALA A 210 -13.98 12.02 8.46
N MET A 211 -13.27 10.91 8.64
CA MET A 211 -12.36 10.37 7.62
C MET A 211 -13.12 9.97 6.35
N LYS A 212 -14.30 9.37 6.48
CA LYS A 212 -15.14 9.03 5.33
C LYS A 212 -15.58 10.28 4.55
N ILE A 213 -15.99 11.33 5.24
CA ILE A 213 -16.37 12.61 4.63
C ILE A 213 -15.18 13.21 3.89
N HIS A 214 -14.00 13.24 4.50
CA HIS A 214 -12.76 13.72 3.90
C HIS A 214 -12.49 13.05 2.54
N ILE A 215 -12.56 11.73 2.48
CA ILE A 215 -12.31 10.97 1.25
C ILE A 215 -13.42 11.23 0.21
N LEU A 216 -14.69 11.32 0.62
CA LEU A 216 -15.82 11.60 -0.27
C LEU A 216 -15.74 13.01 -0.86
N HIS A 217 -15.31 14.02 -0.08
CA HIS A 217 -15.04 15.36 -0.59
C HIS A 217 -13.95 15.32 -1.67
N ALA A 218 -12.84 14.63 -1.41
CA ALA A 218 -11.77 14.49 -2.39
C ALA A 218 -12.26 13.81 -3.68
N ILE A 219 -13.02 12.71 -3.61
CA ILE A 219 -13.60 12.03 -4.78
C ILE A 219 -14.46 12.99 -5.60
N LYS A 220 -15.37 13.71 -4.94
CA LYS A 220 -16.31 14.62 -5.60
C LYS A 220 -15.59 15.80 -6.25
N GLU A 221 -14.70 16.45 -5.53
CA GLU A 221 -14.09 17.71 -5.95
C GLU A 221 -12.96 17.53 -6.95
N LEU A 222 -12.31 16.40 -6.93
CA LEU A 222 -11.27 16.02 -7.88
C LEU A 222 -11.82 15.30 -9.12
N ASN A 223 -13.16 15.13 -9.21
CA ASN A 223 -13.86 14.40 -10.29
C ASN A 223 -13.26 13.02 -10.54
N ILE A 224 -13.06 12.28 -9.47
CA ILE A 224 -12.55 10.90 -9.51
C ILE A 224 -13.73 9.96 -9.77
N GLU A 225 -14.04 9.70 -11.06
CA GLU A 225 -15.11 8.81 -11.52
C GLU A 225 -14.59 7.38 -11.88
#